data_82020d67519dbb81422effe998b96e7e
#
_entry.id   82020d67519dbb81422effe998b96e7e
#
_cell.length_a   1.000
_cell.length_b   1.000
_cell.length_c   1.000
_cell.angle_alpha   90.00
_cell.angle_beta   90.00
_cell.angle_gamma   90.00
#
_symmetry.space_group_name_H-M   'P 1'
#
loop_
_entity.id
_entity.type
_entity.pdbx_description
1 polymer ?
#
loop_
_entity_poly.entity_id
_entity_poly.type
_entity_poly.pdbx_seq_one_letter_code
_entity_poly.pdbx_strand_id
1 'polypeptide(L)'
;MKVIAIFDIGKTNKKLFLFDEHYKIVREQADCFQETMDDEGHACEDLSLLTGWVRDCIAGLHAQQEFEVKAINFSAYGASFVHIGGDGAPVAPLYNYLKPYPAELQKKFYDSYGGEITFSMLTASPVLGSLNSGMQLYRIKEQRPELFEQIVCSLHLPQYCSYLLTGQKYSDITSIGCHTNLWNFSQHNYHEWVYREGIIDKLPPILPSVSVVPVEGPGGRLAAGIGLHDSSSAMIPYLESFQEPFVLISTGTWCISMNPFNDAPLTVAELQQDCLCYCSYQGRAVKASRLFAGYEHEQQVKRLAAHFHKAVPYAATVGFEPDIVSFLHNSGKGAPGGPAGGGALVKASVFAQRELADYTSFEQAYHRLIMDIMEQQVASTRLVLHGTEVKRIFVDGGFGRNQVYMHLLAAAFPHIEVFAASISQATAMGAALAIHPHWNSRPLPGDIIELKYYK
;
A
#
# COMPACT_ATOMS: atom_id res chain seq x y z
N MET A 1 -13.90 -15.84 -24.81
CA MET A 1 -12.50 -15.61 -24.33
C MET A 1 -12.48 -15.89 -22.84
N LYS A 2 -11.48 -16.68 -22.36
CA LYS A 2 -11.31 -16.91 -20.91
C LYS A 2 -10.69 -15.69 -20.25
N VAL A 3 -11.21 -15.33 -19.06
CA VAL A 3 -10.77 -14.16 -18.29
C VAL A 3 -10.78 -14.45 -16.80
N ILE A 4 -9.97 -13.65 -16.06
CA ILE A 4 -10.12 -13.44 -14.62
C ILE A 4 -10.68 -12.05 -14.38
N ALA A 5 -11.61 -11.95 -13.43
CA ALA A 5 -12.14 -10.67 -12.96
C ALA A 5 -11.47 -10.25 -11.66
N ILE A 6 -10.95 -9.04 -11.62
CA ILE A 6 -10.27 -8.48 -10.42
C ILE A 6 -10.99 -7.21 -9.97
N PHE A 7 -11.43 -7.24 -8.71
CA PHE A 7 -11.92 -6.06 -8.02
C PHE A 7 -10.74 -5.39 -7.32
N ASP A 8 -10.44 -4.17 -7.72
CA ASP A 8 -9.40 -3.32 -7.12
C ASP A 8 -10.09 -2.15 -6.40
N ILE A 9 -10.18 -2.26 -5.07
CA ILE A 9 -10.95 -1.36 -4.22
C ILE A 9 -9.98 -0.42 -3.50
N GLY A 10 -9.68 0.70 -4.15
CA GLY A 10 -8.94 1.80 -3.54
C GLY A 10 -9.82 2.67 -2.65
N LYS A 11 -9.22 3.53 -1.83
CA LYS A 11 -9.98 4.46 -0.96
C LYS A 11 -10.84 5.42 -1.79
N THR A 12 -10.34 5.89 -2.93
CA THR A 12 -11.05 6.83 -3.80
C THR A 12 -11.81 6.12 -4.92
N ASN A 13 -11.15 5.25 -5.66
CA ASN A 13 -11.70 4.59 -6.84
C ASN A 13 -11.97 3.11 -6.56
N LYS A 14 -13.09 2.60 -7.07
CA LYS A 14 -13.44 1.19 -7.11
C LYS A 14 -13.39 0.75 -8.57
N LYS A 15 -12.61 -0.28 -8.86
CA LYS A 15 -12.40 -0.72 -10.23
C LYS A 15 -12.66 -2.22 -10.37
N LEU A 16 -13.20 -2.59 -11.51
CA LEU A 16 -13.31 -3.97 -11.97
C LEU A 16 -12.51 -4.12 -13.26
N PHE A 17 -11.56 -5.01 -13.27
CA PHE A 17 -10.76 -5.37 -14.45
C PHE A 17 -11.08 -6.79 -14.90
N LEU A 18 -11.15 -6.99 -16.21
CA LEU A 18 -11.07 -8.31 -16.81
C LEU A 18 -9.72 -8.45 -17.53
N PHE A 19 -8.93 -9.44 -17.12
CA PHE A 19 -7.68 -9.80 -17.77
C PHE A 19 -7.87 -11.10 -18.56
N ASP A 20 -7.35 -11.15 -19.79
CA ASP A 20 -7.26 -12.37 -20.58
C ASP A 20 -6.12 -13.28 -20.10
N GLU A 21 -5.95 -14.45 -20.74
CA GLU A 21 -4.89 -15.41 -20.42
C GLU A 21 -3.45 -14.89 -20.70
N HIS A 22 -3.31 -13.70 -21.31
CA HIS A 22 -2.05 -12.97 -21.52
C HIS A 22 -1.89 -11.77 -20.58
N TYR A 23 -2.78 -11.63 -19.59
CA TYR A 23 -2.82 -10.51 -18.66
C TYR A 23 -3.05 -9.13 -19.31
N LYS A 24 -3.65 -9.10 -20.50
CA LYS A 24 -4.11 -7.86 -21.13
C LYS A 24 -5.48 -7.50 -20.58
N ILE A 25 -5.67 -6.23 -20.28
CA ILE A 25 -6.97 -5.70 -19.85
C ILE A 25 -7.90 -5.70 -21.08
N VAL A 26 -8.97 -6.47 -21.00
CA VAL A 26 -10.01 -6.57 -22.06
C VAL A 26 -11.27 -5.80 -21.69
N ARG A 27 -11.45 -5.48 -20.41
CA ARG A 27 -12.50 -4.60 -19.90
C ARG A 27 -12.07 -3.92 -18.61
N GLU A 28 -12.40 -2.65 -18.46
CA GLU A 28 -12.26 -1.87 -17.23
C GLU A 28 -13.59 -1.16 -16.94
N GLN A 29 -13.99 -1.19 -15.69
CA GLN A 29 -15.06 -0.36 -15.14
C GLN A 29 -14.51 0.34 -13.90
N ALA A 30 -14.83 1.64 -13.73
CA ALA A 30 -14.39 2.42 -12.59
C ALA A 30 -15.55 3.24 -12.04
N ASP A 31 -15.67 3.25 -10.72
CA ASP A 31 -16.65 4.01 -9.98
C ASP A 31 -15.99 4.75 -8.81
N CYS A 32 -16.57 5.87 -8.40
CA CYS A 32 -16.12 6.66 -7.26
C CYS A 32 -17.30 6.97 -6.36
N PHE A 33 -17.16 6.66 -5.08
CA PHE A 33 -18.25 6.84 -4.11
C PHE A 33 -17.96 8.03 -3.20
N GLN A 34 -19.02 8.75 -2.82
CA GLN A 34 -18.92 9.75 -1.78
C GLN A 34 -18.91 9.06 -0.42
N GLU A 35 -18.12 9.61 0.52
CA GLU A 35 -18.14 9.15 1.90
C GLU A 35 -19.48 9.51 2.56
N THR A 36 -19.91 8.67 3.49
CA THR A 36 -21.00 8.88 4.42
C THR A 36 -20.46 9.17 5.83
N MET A 37 -21.32 9.23 6.83
CA MET A 37 -20.93 9.40 8.22
C MET A 37 -21.14 8.10 9.01
N ASP A 38 -20.16 7.79 9.87
CA ASP A 38 -20.31 6.71 10.83
C ASP A 38 -21.23 7.11 12.00
N ASP A 39 -21.48 6.19 12.90
CA ASP A 39 -22.35 6.34 14.06
C ASP A 39 -21.78 7.29 15.16
N GLU A 40 -20.54 7.78 14.98
CA GLU A 40 -19.92 8.81 15.83
C GLU A 40 -19.75 10.15 15.07
N GLY A 41 -20.26 10.27 13.84
CA GLY A 41 -20.21 11.51 13.05
C GLY A 41 -18.88 11.73 12.31
N HIS A 42 -18.07 10.69 12.12
CA HIS A 42 -16.86 10.77 11.31
C HIS A 42 -17.11 10.26 9.89
N ALA A 43 -16.47 10.88 8.92
CA ALA A 43 -16.54 10.44 7.53
C ALA A 43 -16.06 8.99 7.39
N CYS A 44 -16.83 8.16 6.71
CA CYS A 44 -16.51 6.77 6.43
C CYS A 44 -17.00 6.36 5.04
N GLU A 45 -16.54 5.22 4.56
CA GLU A 45 -17.06 4.65 3.31
C GLU A 45 -18.48 4.10 3.49
N ASP A 46 -19.33 4.33 2.51
CA ASP A 46 -20.68 3.71 2.48
C ASP A 46 -20.55 2.22 2.16
N LEU A 47 -20.58 1.40 3.22
CA LEU A 47 -20.43 -0.05 3.10
C LEU A 47 -21.62 -0.68 2.34
N SER A 48 -22.82 -0.10 2.43
CA SER A 48 -24.00 -0.63 1.73
C SER A 48 -23.87 -0.40 0.22
N LEU A 49 -23.42 0.79 -0.17
CA LEU A 49 -23.17 1.14 -1.56
C LEU A 49 -22.03 0.27 -2.14
N LEU A 50 -20.93 0.10 -1.40
CA LEU A 50 -19.82 -0.78 -1.82
C LEU A 50 -20.29 -2.22 -1.98
N THR A 51 -21.04 -2.74 -1.02
CA THR A 51 -21.59 -4.11 -1.06
C THR A 51 -22.51 -4.31 -2.26
N GLY A 52 -23.39 -3.34 -2.52
CA GLY A 52 -24.28 -3.34 -3.69
C GLY A 52 -23.49 -3.39 -4.98
N TRP A 53 -22.51 -2.48 -5.13
CA TRP A 53 -21.67 -2.41 -6.31
C TRP A 53 -20.90 -3.73 -6.59
N VAL A 54 -20.30 -4.34 -5.57
CA VAL A 54 -19.61 -5.64 -5.73
C VAL A 54 -20.58 -6.71 -6.20
N ARG A 55 -21.78 -6.81 -5.58
CA ARG A 55 -22.80 -7.80 -5.96
C ARG A 55 -23.32 -7.58 -7.36
N ASP A 56 -23.60 -6.33 -7.74
CA ASP A 56 -24.10 -5.98 -9.07
C ASP A 56 -23.07 -6.28 -10.16
N CYS A 57 -21.79 -5.98 -9.89
CA CYS A 57 -20.70 -6.35 -10.78
C CYS A 57 -20.58 -7.87 -10.95
N ILE A 58 -20.65 -8.65 -9.86
CA ILE A 58 -20.62 -10.13 -9.91
C ILE A 58 -21.83 -10.64 -10.71
N ALA A 59 -23.03 -10.13 -10.45
CA ALA A 59 -24.24 -10.49 -11.21
C ALA A 59 -24.09 -10.16 -12.70
N GLY A 60 -23.54 -8.99 -13.03
CA GLY A 60 -23.24 -8.59 -14.41
C GLY A 60 -22.23 -9.51 -15.11
N LEU A 61 -21.18 -9.94 -14.40
CA LEU A 61 -20.23 -10.93 -14.91
C LEU A 61 -20.88 -12.28 -15.20
N HIS A 62 -21.86 -12.66 -14.40
CA HIS A 62 -22.61 -13.90 -14.60
C HIS A 62 -23.64 -13.81 -15.74
N ALA A 63 -24.21 -12.63 -15.97
CA ALA A 63 -25.25 -12.43 -17.00
C ALA A 63 -24.69 -12.27 -18.43
N GLN A 64 -23.44 -11.82 -18.55
CA GLN A 64 -22.81 -11.59 -19.86
C GLN A 64 -22.31 -12.89 -20.49
N GLN A 65 -22.28 -12.94 -21.85
CA GLN A 65 -21.84 -14.11 -22.64
C GLN A 65 -20.55 -13.89 -23.45
N GLU A 66 -19.99 -12.68 -23.39
CA GLU A 66 -18.81 -12.30 -24.15
C GLU A 66 -17.54 -12.98 -23.62
N PHE A 67 -17.46 -13.12 -22.29
CA PHE A 67 -16.29 -13.67 -21.59
C PHE A 67 -16.67 -14.93 -20.79
N GLU A 68 -15.76 -15.88 -20.77
CA GLU A 68 -15.81 -17.04 -19.88
C GLU A 68 -15.00 -16.72 -18.61
N VAL A 69 -15.66 -16.24 -17.54
CA VAL A 69 -15.01 -15.91 -16.29
C VAL A 69 -14.57 -17.20 -15.59
N LYS A 70 -13.27 -17.41 -15.47
CA LYS A 70 -12.65 -18.59 -14.85
C LYS A 70 -12.33 -18.39 -13.38
N ALA A 71 -12.02 -17.14 -12.99
CA ALA A 71 -11.74 -16.78 -11.62
C ALA A 71 -12.18 -15.36 -11.31
N ILE A 72 -12.36 -15.10 -10.02
CA ILE A 72 -12.57 -13.75 -9.46
C ILE A 72 -11.64 -13.60 -8.27
N ASN A 73 -10.93 -12.48 -8.16
CA ASN A 73 -10.16 -12.15 -6.96
C ASN A 73 -10.32 -10.67 -6.60
N PHE A 74 -9.86 -10.31 -5.42
CA PHE A 74 -10.07 -8.99 -4.82
C PHE A 74 -8.74 -8.44 -4.32
N SER A 75 -8.53 -7.15 -4.53
CA SER A 75 -7.53 -6.36 -3.86
C SER A 75 -8.20 -5.15 -3.25
N ALA A 76 -7.83 -4.79 -2.01
CA ALA A 76 -8.38 -3.60 -1.38
C ALA A 76 -7.37 -2.94 -0.46
N TYR A 77 -7.63 -1.65 -0.17
CA TYR A 77 -6.85 -0.90 0.80
C TYR A 77 -6.91 -1.57 2.19
N GLY A 78 -5.83 -1.44 2.95
CA GLY A 78 -5.68 -2.03 4.28
C GLY A 78 -6.36 -1.26 5.40
N ALA A 79 -6.06 -1.66 6.63
CA ALA A 79 -6.42 -0.96 7.86
C ALA A 79 -7.92 -0.77 8.12
N SER A 80 -8.79 -1.54 7.48
CA SER A 80 -10.24 -1.43 7.66
C SER A 80 -10.91 -2.78 7.80
N PHE A 81 -11.73 -2.92 8.86
CA PHE A 81 -12.51 -4.11 9.14
C PHE A 81 -13.99 -3.92 8.81
N VAL A 82 -14.59 -4.95 8.27
CA VAL A 82 -16.04 -5.15 8.24
C VAL A 82 -16.41 -6.16 9.32
N HIS A 83 -17.23 -5.75 10.27
CA HIS A 83 -17.64 -6.54 11.40
C HIS A 83 -18.96 -7.26 11.10
N ILE A 84 -18.95 -8.59 11.12
CA ILE A 84 -20.08 -9.45 10.72
C ILE A 84 -20.78 -10.00 11.96
N GLY A 85 -22.09 -9.90 11.99
CA GLY A 85 -22.96 -10.44 13.03
C GLY A 85 -23.36 -11.90 12.82
N GLY A 86 -24.24 -12.39 13.71
CA GLY A 86 -24.73 -13.76 13.70
C GLY A 86 -25.60 -14.12 12.47
N ASP A 87 -26.23 -13.15 11.85
CA ASP A 87 -27.01 -13.29 10.62
C ASP A 87 -26.15 -13.22 9.32
N GLY A 88 -24.84 -12.99 9.48
CA GLY A 88 -23.93 -12.83 8.35
C GLY A 88 -23.90 -11.43 7.73
N ALA A 89 -24.65 -10.47 8.30
CA ALA A 89 -24.63 -9.07 7.86
C ALA A 89 -23.65 -8.22 8.66
N PRO A 90 -23.17 -7.07 8.10
CA PRO A 90 -22.39 -6.10 8.85
C PRO A 90 -23.20 -5.50 10.02
N VAL A 91 -22.56 -5.41 11.20
CA VAL A 91 -23.15 -4.85 12.44
C VAL A 91 -22.61 -3.47 12.80
N ALA A 92 -21.67 -2.93 12.03
CA ALA A 92 -21.06 -1.64 12.24
C ALA A 92 -20.72 -0.96 10.91
N PRO A 93 -20.54 0.37 10.88
CA PRO A 93 -19.97 1.06 9.73
C PRO A 93 -18.56 0.55 9.37
N LEU A 94 -18.15 0.78 8.13
CA LEU A 94 -16.75 0.61 7.73
C LEU A 94 -15.95 1.81 8.23
N TYR A 95 -15.47 1.72 9.47
CA TYR A 95 -14.77 2.82 10.12
C TYR A 95 -13.53 3.26 9.32
N ASN A 96 -13.40 4.57 9.18
CA ASN A 96 -12.27 5.16 8.48
C ASN A 96 -10.99 4.99 9.31
N TYR A 97 -9.95 4.49 8.70
CA TYR A 97 -8.64 4.36 9.35
C TYR A 97 -7.99 5.71 9.72
N LEU A 98 -8.52 6.83 9.19
CA LEU A 98 -8.13 8.18 9.58
C LEU A 98 -8.93 8.72 10.78
N LYS A 99 -9.92 7.97 11.28
CA LYS A 99 -10.70 8.36 12.47
C LYS A 99 -9.77 8.56 13.66
N PRO A 100 -9.88 9.68 14.39
CA PRO A 100 -9.07 9.94 15.58
C PRO A 100 -9.16 8.80 16.59
N TYR A 101 -8.02 8.38 17.11
CA TYR A 101 -7.97 7.35 18.15
C TYR A 101 -7.86 8.01 19.53
N PRO A 102 -8.62 7.59 20.56
CA PRO A 102 -8.57 8.19 21.88
C PRO A 102 -7.19 8.02 22.55
N ALA A 103 -6.54 9.13 22.89
CA ALA A 103 -5.16 9.13 23.41
C ALA A 103 -5.02 8.32 24.72
N GLU A 104 -5.99 8.46 25.64
CA GLU A 104 -5.98 7.72 26.92
C GLU A 104 -6.09 6.20 26.69
N LEU A 105 -6.92 5.79 25.73
CA LEU A 105 -7.07 4.36 25.39
C LEU A 105 -5.80 3.83 24.71
N GLN A 106 -5.19 4.62 23.82
CA GLN A 106 -3.92 4.29 23.20
C GLN A 106 -2.83 4.09 24.26
N LYS A 107 -2.71 5.05 25.20
CA LYS A 107 -1.75 4.99 26.30
C LYS A 107 -1.97 3.74 27.16
N LYS A 108 -3.24 3.50 27.59
CA LYS A 108 -3.62 2.31 28.36
C LYS A 108 -3.17 1.02 27.68
N PHE A 109 -3.41 0.92 26.36
CA PHE A 109 -3.03 -0.25 25.59
C PHE A 109 -1.51 -0.49 25.61
N TYR A 110 -0.72 0.49 25.18
CA TYR A 110 0.72 0.31 25.10
C TYR A 110 1.39 0.11 26.47
N ASP A 111 0.92 0.79 27.51
CA ASP A 111 1.40 0.58 28.89
C ASP A 111 1.16 -0.88 29.36
N SER A 112 0.06 -1.51 28.91
CA SER A 112 -0.27 -2.88 29.26
C SER A 112 0.56 -3.94 28.52
N TYR A 113 1.18 -3.55 27.37
CA TYR A 113 1.86 -4.48 26.47
C TYR A 113 3.34 -4.11 26.23
N GLY A 114 4.03 -3.57 27.25
CA GLY A 114 5.48 -3.36 27.24
C GLY A 114 5.95 -2.03 26.66
N GLY A 115 5.04 -1.09 26.45
CA GLY A 115 5.33 0.25 25.93
C GLY A 115 5.38 0.33 24.41
N GLU A 116 5.18 1.53 23.88
CA GLU A 116 5.05 1.79 22.44
C GLU A 116 6.21 1.26 21.62
N ILE A 117 7.45 1.48 22.05
CA ILE A 117 8.65 1.11 21.31
C ILE A 117 8.77 -0.41 21.20
N THR A 118 8.70 -1.12 22.33
CA THR A 118 8.84 -2.58 22.34
C THR A 118 7.73 -3.26 21.53
N PHE A 119 6.50 -2.80 21.75
CA PHE A 119 5.34 -3.31 21.02
C PHE A 119 5.46 -3.08 19.51
N SER A 120 5.81 -1.85 19.09
CA SER A 120 5.98 -1.49 17.68
C SER A 120 7.11 -2.26 17.00
N MET A 121 8.18 -2.59 17.71
CA MET A 121 9.24 -3.46 17.18
C MET A 121 8.76 -4.89 16.94
N LEU A 122 7.99 -5.48 17.87
CA LEU A 122 7.47 -6.84 17.74
C LEU A 122 6.44 -6.95 16.62
N THR A 123 5.59 -5.94 16.49
CA THR A 123 4.53 -5.90 15.46
C THR A 123 4.99 -5.24 14.16
N ALA A 124 6.22 -4.76 14.12
CA ALA A 124 6.80 -4.00 13.01
C ALA A 124 5.86 -2.88 12.50
N SER A 125 5.12 -2.27 13.43
CA SER A 125 4.10 -1.26 13.14
C SER A 125 4.33 -0.03 14.00
N PRO A 126 4.59 1.15 13.41
CA PRO A 126 4.55 2.40 14.16
C PRO A 126 3.19 2.63 14.82
N VAL A 127 3.16 3.49 15.83
CA VAL A 127 1.91 3.90 16.49
C VAL A 127 1.12 4.83 15.56
N LEU A 128 0.04 4.34 14.98
CA LEU A 128 -0.74 5.00 13.93
C LEU A 128 -2.23 5.15 14.29
N GLY A 129 -2.62 4.88 15.53
CA GLY A 129 -4.01 4.97 15.98
C GLY A 129 -4.95 4.04 15.21
N SER A 130 -6.00 4.59 14.60
CA SER A 130 -6.98 3.78 13.85
C SER A 130 -6.43 3.14 12.58
N LEU A 131 -5.30 3.62 12.05
CA LEU A 131 -4.61 2.99 10.93
C LEU A 131 -4.00 1.62 11.31
N ASN A 132 -3.73 1.39 12.60
CA ASN A 132 -3.47 0.06 13.11
C ASN A 132 -4.83 -0.66 13.33
N SER A 133 -5.28 -1.45 12.37
CA SER A 133 -6.66 -2.01 12.38
C SER A 133 -7.01 -2.82 13.62
N GLY A 134 -6.04 -3.50 14.23
CA GLY A 134 -6.26 -4.18 15.51
C GLY A 134 -6.70 -3.26 16.64
N MET A 135 -6.22 -2.00 16.61
CA MET A 135 -6.63 -1.00 17.59
C MET A 135 -8.11 -0.60 17.44
N GLN A 136 -8.68 -0.71 16.24
CA GLN A 136 -10.12 -0.48 16.05
C GLN A 136 -10.93 -1.54 16.81
N LEU A 137 -10.55 -2.81 16.74
CA LEU A 137 -11.19 -3.88 17.49
C LEU A 137 -11.03 -3.70 19.02
N TYR A 138 -9.82 -3.32 19.47
CA TYR A 138 -9.59 -3.01 20.88
C TYR A 138 -10.47 -1.85 21.36
N ARG A 139 -10.60 -0.79 20.57
CA ARG A 139 -11.48 0.36 20.85
C ARG A 139 -12.95 -0.08 20.97
N ILE A 140 -13.45 -0.89 20.04
CA ILE A 140 -14.83 -1.38 20.08
C ILE A 140 -15.04 -2.18 21.36
N LYS A 141 -14.14 -3.09 21.70
CA LYS A 141 -14.22 -3.89 22.92
C LYS A 141 -14.30 -3.02 24.20
N GLU A 142 -13.44 -1.99 24.28
CA GLU A 142 -13.33 -1.15 25.48
C GLU A 142 -14.45 -0.10 25.61
N GLN A 143 -14.89 0.46 24.50
CA GLN A 143 -15.84 1.58 24.51
C GLN A 143 -17.26 1.19 24.12
N ARG A 144 -17.42 0.04 23.43
CA ARG A 144 -18.72 -0.45 22.93
C ARG A 144 -18.84 -1.96 23.12
N PRO A 145 -18.79 -2.48 24.35
CA PRO A 145 -18.77 -3.92 24.63
C PRO A 145 -19.99 -4.65 24.06
N GLU A 146 -21.17 -4.01 24.04
CA GLU A 146 -22.39 -4.58 23.47
C GLU A 146 -22.25 -4.80 21.95
N LEU A 147 -21.60 -3.89 21.22
CA LEU A 147 -21.29 -4.08 19.82
C LEU A 147 -20.24 -5.18 19.65
N PHE A 148 -19.21 -5.21 20.50
CA PHE A 148 -18.17 -6.25 20.46
C PHE A 148 -18.75 -7.65 20.62
N GLU A 149 -19.74 -7.82 21.50
CA GLU A 149 -20.45 -9.10 21.68
C GLU A 149 -21.25 -9.51 20.43
N GLN A 150 -21.86 -8.56 19.72
CA GLN A 150 -22.61 -8.83 18.48
C GLN A 150 -21.70 -9.26 17.33
N ILE A 151 -20.43 -8.87 17.35
CA ILE A 151 -19.47 -9.26 16.31
C ILE A 151 -19.15 -10.75 16.44
N VAL A 152 -19.51 -11.51 15.42
CA VAL A 152 -19.12 -12.92 15.29
C VAL A 152 -17.77 -13.03 14.56
N CYS A 153 -17.51 -12.15 13.59
CA CYS A 153 -16.29 -12.19 12.79
C CYS A 153 -15.94 -10.81 12.26
N SER A 154 -14.64 -10.48 12.22
CA SER A 154 -14.12 -9.25 11.64
C SER A 154 -13.25 -9.58 10.44
N LEU A 155 -13.66 -9.13 9.26
CA LEU A 155 -12.97 -9.36 7.99
C LEU A 155 -12.28 -8.06 7.54
N HIS A 156 -11.01 -8.12 7.18
CA HIS A 156 -10.44 -7.01 6.42
C HIS A 156 -11.18 -6.85 5.09
N LEU A 157 -11.16 -5.65 4.55
CA LEU A 157 -11.98 -5.27 3.39
C LEU A 157 -11.84 -6.23 2.19
N PRO A 158 -10.62 -6.66 1.75
CA PRO A 158 -10.52 -7.59 0.63
C PRO A 158 -11.14 -8.97 0.96
N GLN A 159 -11.04 -9.43 2.21
CA GLN A 159 -11.65 -10.68 2.64
C GLN A 159 -13.17 -10.57 2.77
N TYR A 160 -13.68 -9.39 3.11
CA TYR A 160 -15.12 -9.13 3.07
C TYR A 160 -15.66 -9.19 1.64
N CYS A 161 -14.95 -8.64 0.67
CA CYS A 161 -15.35 -8.74 -0.73
C CYS A 161 -15.37 -10.20 -1.23
N SER A 162 -14.38 -11.01 -0.84
CA SER A 162 -14.40 -12.45 -1.10
C SER A 162 -15.57 -13.15 -0.40
N TYR A 163 -15.88 -12.77 0.83
CA TYR A 163 -17.04 -13.30 1.58
C TYR A 163 -18.36 -13.05 0.86
N LEU A 164 -18.54 -11.88 0.23
CA LEU A 164 -19.76 -11.57 -0.55
C LEU A 164 -20.02 -12.56 -1.69
N LEU A 165 -18.94 -13.12 -2.25
CA LEU A 165 -19.01 -14.12 -3.34
C LEU A 165 -19.08 -15.55 -2.80
N THR A 166 -18.29 -15.86 -1.77
CA THR A 166 -18.07 -17.26 -1.31
C THR A 166 -18.93 -17.67 -0.15
N GLY A 167 -19.46 -16.72 0.63
CA GLY A 167 -20.13 -16.99 1.92
C GLY A 167 -19.17 -17.49 3.02
N GLN A 168 -17.85 -17.59 2.74
CA GLN A 168 -16.88 -18.16 3.65
C GLN A 168 -15.99 -17.07 4.26
N LYS A 169 -15.59 -17.24 5.52
CA LYS A 169 -14.88 -16.26 6.31
C LYS A 169 -13.43 -16.68 6.50
N TYR A 170 -12.49 -15.89 5.98
CA TYR A 170 -11.04 -16.11 6.10
C TYR A 170 -10.33 -14.81 6.42
N SER A 171 -9.13 -14.93 6.98
CA SER A 171 -8.10 -13.89 6.99
C SER A 171 -7.03 -14.21 5.95
N ASP A 172 -6.30 -13.19 5.55
CA ASP A 172 -5.12 -13.28 4.68
C ASP A 172 -3.93 -12.61 5.34
N ILE A 173 -2.75 -13.23 5.18
CA ILE A 173 -1.53 -12.74 5.84
C ILE A 173 -1.11 -11.34 5.36
N THR A 174 -1.42 -10.97 4.10
CA THR A 174 -1.10 -9.64 3.58
C THR A 174 -1.91 -8.55 4.27
N SER A 175 -3.16 -8.86 4.65
CA SER A 175 -4.01 -7.96 5.43
C SER A 175 -3.62 -7.93 6.90
N ILE A 176 -3.42 -9.11 7.53
CA ILE A 176 -3.03 -9.21 8.95
C ILE A 176 -1.64 -8.64 9.20
N GLY A 177 -0.69 -8.86 8.30
CA GLY A 177 0.71 -8.42 8.42
C GLY A 177 0.98 -7.00 7.89
N CYS A 178 -0.04 -6.15 7.72
CA CYS A 178 0.14 -4.79 7.23
C CYS A 178 -0.16 -3.75 8.32
N HIS A 179 0.85 -3.38 9.11
CA HIS A 179 0.81 -2.39 10.20
C HIS A 179 -0.45 -2.45 11.10
N THR A 180 -0.96 -3.63 11.36
CA THR A 180 -2.24 -3.83 12.05
C THR A 180 -2.14 -3.84 13.57
N ASN A 181 -0.95 -3.99 14.15
CA ASN A 181 -0.69 -4.33 15.54
C ASN A 181 -1.16 -5.75 15.93
N LEU A 182 -1.67 -6.54 15.00
CA LEU A 182 -2.15 -7.90 15.28
C LEU A 182 -1.04 -8.95 15.20
N TRP A 183 -0.06 -8.76 14.29
CA TRP A 183 0.95 -9.75 13.95
C TRP A 183 2.27 -9.53 14.68
N ASN A 184 2.85 -10.58 15.24
CA ASN A 184 4.19 -10.57 15.79
C ASN A 184 5.16 -11.15 14.76
N PHE A 185 6.00 -10.31 14.19
CA PHE A 185 6.93 -10.67 13.11
C PHE A 185 8.04 -11.61 13.57
N SER A 186 8.44 -11.56 14.85
CA SER A 186 9.48 -12.44 15.37
C SER A 186 8.96 -13.85 15.68
N GLN A 187 7.69 -13.99 16.01
CA GLN A 187 7.05 -15.26 16.34
C GLN A 187 6.29 -15.87 15.15
N HIS A 188 6.11 -15.13 14.07
CA HIS A 188 5.27 -15.51 12.92
C HIS A 188 3.87 -15.96 13.34
N ASN A 189 3.24 -15.21 14.26
CA ASN A 189 1.94 -15.49 14.83
C ASN A 189 1.24 -14.18 15.25
N TYR A 190 -0.03 -14.28 15.61
CA TYR A 190 -0.69 -13.16 16.28
C TYR A 190 0.06 -12.77 17.55
N HIS A 191 0.12 -11.49 17.84
CA HIS A 191 0.71 -10.98 19.09
C HIS A 191 -0.12 -11.44 20.29
N GLU A 192 0.50 -11.67 21.44
CA GLU A 192 -0.14 -12.20 22.67
C GLU A 192 -1.38 -11.42 23.12
N TRP A 193 -1.41 -10.11 22.91
CA TRP A 193 -2.55 -9.28 23.27
C TRP A 193 -3.84 -9.70 22.57
N VAL A 194 -3.74 -10.20 21.34
CA VAL A 194 -4.87 -10.67 20.53
C VAL A 194 -5.60 -11.82 21.23
N TYR A 195 -4.83 -12.70 21.88
CA TYR A 195 -5.35 -13.80 22.69
C TYR A 195 -5.85 -13.31 24.04
N ARG A 196 -5.07 -12.50 24.77
CA ARG A 196 -5.42 -12.00 26.11
C ARG A 196 -6.71 -11.17 26.12
N GLU A 197 -6.94 -10.40 25.05
CA GLU A 197 -8.13 -9.57 24.90
C GLU A 197 -9.33 -10.33 24.27
N GLY A 198 -9.19 -11.62 23.91
CA GLY A 198 -10.23 -12.37 23.22
C GLY A 198 -10.52 -11.87 21.79
N ILE A 199 -9.63 -11.09 21.23
CA ILE A 199 -9.76 -10.60 19.85
C ILE A 199 -9.62 -11.74 18.85
N ILE A 200 -8.85 -12.78 19.21
CA ILE A 200 -8.64 -13.97 18.37
C ILE A 200 -9.97 -14.64 17.99
N ASP A 201 -10.96 -14.63 18.87
CA ASP A 201 -12.26 -15.23 18.64
C ASP A 201 -13.10 -14.48 17.60
N LYS A 202 -12.70 -13.25 17.26
CA LYS A 202 -13.33 -12.40 16.25
C LYS A 202 -12.59 -12.44 14.89
N LEU A 203 -11.44 -13.13 14.82
CA LEU A 203 -10.63 -13.22 13.61
C LEU A 203 -10.76 -14.62 13.00
N PRO A 204 -11.13 -14.74 11.72
CA PRO A 204 -11.21 -16.05 11.08
C PRO A 204 -9.81 -16.60 10.77
N PRO A 205 -9.69 -17.92 10.46
CA PRO A 205 -8.40 -18.53 10.17
C PRO A 205 -7.70 -17.88 8.98
N ILE A 206 -6.38 -17.73 9.08
CA ILE A 206 -5.53 -17.27 7.99
C ILE A 206 -5.38 -18.39 6.96
N LEU A 207 -5.69 -18.10 5.71
CA LEU A 207 -5.38 -18.98 4.57
C LEU A 207 -4.19 -18.42 3.79
N PRO A 208 -3.45 -19.27 3.06
CA PRO A 208 -2.45 -18.81 2.10
C PRO A 208 -3.08 -17.90 1.03
N SER A 209 -2.44 -16.79 0.71
CA SER A 209 -2.93 -15.78 -0.25
C SER A 209 -3.23 -16.33 -1.65
N VAL A 210 -2.62 -17.47 -2.00
CA VAL A 210 -2.83 -18.18 -3.27
C VAL A 210 -4.06 -19.11 -3.24
N SER A 211 -4.75 -19.21 -2.11
CA SER A 211 -5.90 -20.08 -1.95
C SER A 211 -7.11 -19.59 -2.73
N VAL A 212 -7.90 -20.55 -3.22
CA VAL A 212 -9.17 -20.26 -3.89
C VAL A 212 -10.30 -21.12 -3.29
N VAL A 213 -11.49 -20.56 -3.32
CA VAL A 213 -12.73 -21.25 -2.97
C VAL A 213 -13.48 -21.53 -4.28
N PRO A 214 -13.84 -22.77 -4.57
CA PRO A 214 -14.68 -23.05 -5.74
C PRO A 214 -16.11 -22.53 -5.47
N VAL A 215 -16.63 -21.76 -6.40
CA VAL A 215 -18.01 -21.27 -6.40
C VAL A 215 -18.71 -21.66 -7.70
N GLU A 216 -20.02 -21.88 -7.61
CA GLU A 216 -20.81 -22.18 -8.81
C GLU A 216 -21.16 -20.86 -9.53
N GLY A 217 -20.98 -20.85 -10.85
CA GLY A 217 -21.32 -19.75 -11.73
C GLY A 217 -22.09 -20.23 -12.95
N PRO A 218 -22.66 -19.35 -13.78
CA PRO A 218 -23.45 -19.72 -14.97
C PRO A 218 -22.67 -20.55 -16.00
N GLY A 219 -21.34 -20.38 -16.07
CA GLY A 219 -20.43 -21.14 -16.93
C GLY A 219 -19.82 -22.38 -16.28
N GLY A 220 -20.31 -22.82 -15.11
CA GLY A 220 -19.74 -23.88 -14.29
C GLY A 220 -18.91 -23.36 -13.13
N ARG A 221 -18.05 -24.19 -12.54
CA ARG A 221 -17.19 -23.81 -11.40
C ARG A 221 -16.19 -22.76 -11.80
N LEU A 222 -16.08 -21.71 -10.96
CA LEU A 222 -15.03 -20.70 -11.03
C LEU A 222 -14.21 -20.67 -9.72
N ALA A 223 -12.98 -20.18 -9.79
CA ALA A 223 -12.09 -20.03 -8.66
C ALA A 223 -12.29 -18.63 -8.03
N ALA A 224 -12.72 -18.55 -6.77
CA ALA A 224 -12.78 -17.30 -6.02
C ALA A 224 -11.55 -17.17 -5.13
N GLY A 225 -10.70 -16.15 -5.35
CA GLY A 225 -9.58 -15.83 -4.46
C GLY A 225 -10.07 -15.29 -3.13
N ILE A 226 -9.22 -15.37 -2.10
CA ILE A 226 -9.56 -14.93 -0.74
C ILE A 226 -9.39 -13.43 -0.51
N GLY A 227 -8.86 -12.70 -1.50
CA GLY A 227 -8.57 -11.26 -1.41
C GLY A 227 -7.20 -10.96 -0.79
N LEU A 228 -6.59 -9.84 -1.22
CA LEU A 228 -5.26 -9.41 -0.79
C LEU A 228 -5.26 -7.92 -0.45
N HIS A 229 -4.32 -7.52 0.44
CA HIS A 229 -4.00 -6.12 0.67
C HIS A 229 -3.33 -5.52 -0.59
N ASP A 230 -3.74 -4.30 -0.97
CA ASP A 230 -3.34 -3.65 -2.23
C ASP A 230 -1.83 -3.51 -2.42
N SER A 231 -1.11 -2.97 -1.41
CA SER A 231 0.33 -2.76 -1.51
C SER A 231 1.11 -4.07 -1.61
N SER A 232 0.68 -5.12 -0.92
CA SER A 232 1.28 -6.45 -1.03
C SER A 232 0.95 -7.09 -2.39
N SER A 233 -0.25 -6.86 -2.90
CA SER A 233 -0.66 -7.31 -4.23
C SER A 233 0.18 -6.66 -5.33
N ALA A 234 0.41 -5.35 -5.26
CA ALA A 234 1.22 -4.61 -6.23
C ALA A 234 2.68 -5.09 -6.34
N MET A 235 3.19 -5.78 -5.32
CA MET A 235 4.55 -6.35 -5.33
C MET A 235 4.62 -7.70 -6.06
N ILE A 236 3.51 -8.44 -6.19
CA ILE A 236 3.52 -9.79 -6.74
C ILE A 236 4.11 -9.85 -8.16
N PRO A 237 3.78 -8.95 -9.11
CA PRO A 237 4.38 -8.97 -10.43
C PRO A 237 5.91 -8.94 -10.40
N TYR A 238 6.50 -8.19 -9.48
CA TYR A 238 7.96 -8.10 -9.31
C TYR A 238 8.54 -9.38 -8.72
N LEU A 239 7.89 -9.96 -7.69
CA LEU A 239 8.30 -11.21 -7.06
C LEU A 239 8.22 -12.41 -8.02
N GLU A 240 7.26 -12.41 -8.95
CA GLU A 240 7.12 -13.44 -9.98
C GLU A 240 8.11 -13.25 -11.15
N SER A 241 8.50 -12.00 -11.45
CA SER A 241 9.37 -11.70 -12.59
C SER A 241 10.86 -11.73 -12.24
N PHE A 242 11.25 -11.48 -10.97
CA PHE A 242 12.66 -11.33 -10.58
C PHE A 242 13.01 -12.23 -9.40
N GLN A 243 14.08 -13.02 -9.56
CA GLN A 243 14.61 -13.92 -8.53
C GLN A 243 15.77 -13.30 -7.73
N GLU A 244 16.47 -12.33 -8.29
CA GLU A 244 17.55 -11.63 -7.61
C GLU A 244 17.00 -10.55 -6.67
N PRO A 245 17.72 -10.28 -5.55
CA PRO A 245 17.28 -9.26 -4.60
C PRO A 245 17.11 -7.87 -5.23
N PHE A 246 15.96 -7.27 -4.97
CA PHE A 246 15.61 -5.94 -5.45
C PHE A 246 14.94 -5.11 -4.34
N VAL A 247 14.90 -3.81 -4.57
CA VAL A 247 14.01 -2.87 -3.87
C VAL A 247 13.00 -2.32 -4.86
N LEU A 248 11.74 -2.27 -4.46
CA LEU A 248 10.69 -1.55 -5.17
C LEU A 248 10.41 -0.23 -4.46
N ILE A 249 10.51 0.89 -5.17
CA ILE A 249 10.06 2.20 -4.70
C ILE A 249 8.72 2.50 -5.38
N SER A 250 7.64 2.33 -4.64
CA SER A 250 6.30 2.70 -5.11
C SER A 250 6.06 4.18 -4.84
N THR A 251 5.77 4.95 -5.90
CA THR A 251 5.68 6.41 -5.84
C THR A 251 4.29 6.91 -6.19
N GLY A 252 3.61 7.45 -5.19
CA GLY A 252 2.34 8.14 -5.26
C GLY A 252 2.40 9.38 -4.37
N THR A 253 1.40 9.60 -3.53
CA THR A 253 1.42 10.60 -2.46
C THR A 253 2.56 10.32 -1.47
N TRP A 254 2.77 9.06 -1.15
CA TRP A 254 3.93 8.52 -0.45
C TRP A 254 4.91 7.92 -1.44
N CYS A 255 6.20 7.96 -1.12
CA CYS A 255 7.23 7.10 -1.69
C CYS A 255 7.57 6.02 -0.68
N ILE A 256 7.29 4.78 -1.02
CA ILE A 256 7.51 3.64 -0.12
C ILE A 256 8.59 2.77 -0.74
N SER A 257 9.76 2.72 -0.09
CA SER A 257 10.84 1.80 -0.45
C SER A 257 10.59 0.46 0.23
N MET A 258 10.43 -0.62 -0.53
CA MET A 258 10.10 -1.95 -0.06
C MET A 258 11.17 -2.95 -0.46
N ASN A 259 11.70 -3.69 0.52
CA ASN A 259 12.68 -4.75 0.30
C ASN A 259 12.12 -6.12 0.76
N PRO A 260 11.64 -6.97 -0.15
CA PRO A 260 11.09 -8.28 0.19
C PRO A 260 12.18 -9.34 0.50
N PHE A 261 13.45 -8.96 0.46
CA PHE A 261 14.60 -9.82 0.79
C PHE A 261 15.26 -9.40 2.10
N ASN A 262 14.68 -8.45 2.83
CA ASN A 262 15.15 -8.00 4.14
C ASN A 262 14.14 -8.43 5.21
N ASP A 263 14.45 -9.54 5.89
CA ASP A 263 13.67 -10.12 6.99
C ASP A 263 14.26 -9.79 8.36
N ALA A 264 15.33 -8.97 8.41
CA ALA A 264 15.92 -8.54 9.67
C ALA A 264 14.89 -7.80 10.53
N PRO A 265 14.80 -8.11 11.84
CA PRO A 265 13.93 -7.39 12.76
C PRO A 265 14.16 -5.88 12.72
N LEU A 266 13.10 -5.10 12.92
CA LEU A 266 13.24 -3.65 13.02
C LEU A 266 14.07 -3.26 14.25
N THR A 267 14.92 -2.27 14.07
CA THR A 267 15.61 -1.60 15.17
C THR A 267 14.82 -0.36 15.61
N VAL A 268 15.08 0.11 16.84
CA VAL A 268 14.49 1.36 17.35
C VAL A 268 14.79 2.55 16.41
N ALA A 269 16.02 2.62 15.90
CA ALA A 269 16.43 3.68 14.99
C ALA A 269 15.67 3.65 13.65
N GLU A 270 15.42 2.47 13.10
CA GLU A 270 14.61 2.30 11.87
C GLU A 270 13.16 2.68 12.14
N LEU A 271 12.58 2.24 13.25
CA LEU A 271 11.21 2.58 13.64
C LEU A 271 11.02 4.10 13.78
N GLN A 272 11.99 4.79 14.41
CA GLN A 272 11.97 6.25 14.56
C GLN A 272 12.13 7.00 13.23
N GLN A 273 12.61 6.33 12.18
CA GLN A 273 12.75 6.87 10.83
C GLN A 273 11.65 6.38 9.88
N ASP A 274 10.52 5.95 10.44
CA ASP A 274 9.33 5.52 9.72
C ASP A 274 9.51 4.24 8.88
N CYS A 275 10.35 3.32 9.38
CA CYS A 275 10.38 1.93 8.90
C CYS A 275 9.30 1.10 9.58
N LEU A 276 8.78 0.15 8.81
CA LEU A 276 7.81 -0.86 9.23
C LEU A 276 8.03 -2.14 8.42
N CYS A 277 7.28 -3.19 8.72
CA CYS A 277 7.22 -4.35 7.84
C CYS A 277 5.79 -4.62 7.36
N TYR A 278 5.70 -5.10 6.12
CA TYR A 278 4.52 -5.76 5.57
C TYR A 278 4.76 -7.26 5.48
N CYS A 279 3.70 -8.04 5.28
CA CYS A 279 3.85 -9.42 4.81
C CYS A 279 3.59 -9.50 3.31
N SER A 280 4.49 -10.18 2.59
CA SER A 280 4.24 -10.57 1.20
C SER A 280 3.14 -11.62 1.13
N TYR A 281 2.61 -11.88 -0.07
CA TYR A 281 1.62 -12.94 -0.30
C TYR A 281 2.15 -14.36 0.05
N GLN A 282 3.46 -14.53 0.20
CA GLN A 282 4.12 -15.76 0.67
C GLN A 282 4.28 -15.80 2.20
N GLY A 283 3.81 -14.79 2.93
CA GLY A 283 3.93 -14.68 4.39
C GLY A 283 5.33 -14.26 4.86
N ARG A 284 6.22 -13.82 3.97
CA ARG A 284 7.55 -13.32 4.33
C ARG A 284 7.47 -11.85 4.70
N ALA A 285 8.30 -11.43 5.66
CA ALA A 285 8.44 -10.02 5.98
C ALA A 285 9.01 -9.23 4.79
N VAL A 286 8.46 -8.05 4.57
CA VAL A 286 8.93 -7.05 3.60
C VAL A 286 9.26 -5.81 4.40
N LYS A 287 10.54 -5.49 4.55
CA LYS A 287 10.95 -4.25 5.22
C LYS A 287 10.62 -3.06 4.32
N ALA A 288 9.97 -2.07 4.88
CA ALA A 288 9.54 -0.88 4.15
C ALA A 288 9.92 0.39 4.91
N SER A 289 10.24 1.46 4.18
CA SER A 289 10.39 2.80 4.71
C SER A 289 9.51 3.77 3.92
N ARG A 290 8.91 4.74 4.61
CA ARG A 290 7.95 5.66 4.02
C ARG A 290 8.51 7.08 4.00
N LEU A 291 8.21 7.80 2.91
CA LEU A 291 8.56 9.20 2.75
C LEU A 291 7.38 9.93 2.08
N PHE A 292 6.94 11.07 2.63
CA PHE A 292 5.80 11.83 2.09
C PHE A 292 6.20 12.74 0.91
N ALA A 293 7.05 12.23 0.04
CA ALA A 293 7.71 12.98 -1.02
C ALA A 293 6.78 13.40 -2.16
N GLY A 294 5.79 12.58 -2.51
CA GLY A 294 4.86 12.92 -3.58
C GLY A 294 3.97 14.10 -3.21
N TYR A 295 3.49 14.16 -1.98
CA TYR A 295 2.76 15.32 -1.47
C TYR A 295 3.64 16.57 -1.42
N GLU A 296 4.86 16.46 -0.89
CA GLU A 296 5.83 17.57 -0.90
C GLU A 296 6.05 18.10 -2.32
N HIS A 297 6.34 17.22 -3.26
CA HIS A 297 6.51 17.56 -4.67
C HIS A 297 5.29 18.33 -5.21
N GLU A 298 4.09 17.83 -4.98
CA GLU A 298 2.85 18.48 -5.45
C GLU A 298 2.70 19.91 -4.90
N GLN A 299 2.91 20.09 -3.58
CA GLN A 299 2.79 21.42 -2.96
C GLN A 299 3.86 22.39 -3.47
N GLN A 300 5.11 21.94 -3.57
CA GLN A 300 6.21 22.81 -4.01
C GLN A 300 6.15 23.12 -5.50
N VAL A 301 5.67 22.20 -6.34
CA VAL A 301 5.42 22.49 -7.77
C VAL A 301 4.35 23.57 -7.95
N LYS A 302 3.27 23.57 -7.16
CA LYS A 302 2.27 24.66 -7.16
C LYS A 302 2.92 26.00 -6.80
N ARG A 303 3.79 26.02 -5.78
CA ARG A 303 4.53 27.22 -5.34
C ARG A 303 5.48 27.71 -6.43
N LEU A 304 6.23 26.82 -7.09
CA LEU A 304 7.12 27.14 -8.22
C LEU A 304 6.33 27.69 -9.42
N ALA A 305 5.22 27.03 -9.77
CA ALA A 305 4.38 27.44 -10.89
C ALA A 305 3.84 28.88 -10.70
N ALA A 306 3.40 29.19 -9.48
CA ALA A 306 2.94 30.54 -9.14
C ALA A 306 4.07 31.58 -9.23
N HIS A 307 5.27 31.28 -8.70
CA HIS A 307 6.40 32.22 -8.69
C HIS A 307 6.95 32.50 -10.09
N PHE A 308 7.11 31.45 -10.93
CA PHE A 308 7.67 31.59 -12.28
C PHE A 308 6.62 31.79 -13.37
N HIS A 309 5.35 32.03 -13.02
CA HIS A 309 4.23 32.22 -13.94
C HIS A 309 4.09 31.11 -14.98
N LYS A 310 4.25 29.86 -14.55
CA LYS A 310 4.06 28.64 -15.34
C LYS A 310 2.78 27.91 -14.95
N ALA A 311 2.25 27.09 -15.85
CA ALA A 311 1.19 26.13 -15.48
C ALA A 311 1.77 24.99 -14.64
N VAL A 312 1.02 24.46 -13.68
CA VAL A 312 1.45 23.34 -12.81
C VAL A 312 1.97 22.13 -13.63
N PRO A 313 1.32 21.72 -14.75
CA PRO A 313 1.81 20.59 -15.57
C PRO A 313 3.18 20.83 -16.22
N TYR A 314 3.68 22.07 -16.24
CA TYR A 314 5.00 22.37 -16.82
C TYR A 314 6.13 21.58 -16.15
N ALA A 315 6.03 21.30 -14.85
CA ALA A 315 7.00 20.48 -14.12
C ALA A 315 7.24 19.10 -14.76
N ALA A 316 6.22 18.52 -15.37
CA ALA A 316 6.34 17.22 -16.04
C ALA A 316 7.15 17.27 -17.36
N THR A 317 7.40 18.46 -17.90
CA THR A 317 8.19 18.65 -19.13
C THR A 317 9.67 18.92 -18.87
N VAL A 318 10.05 19.13 -17.59
CA VAL A 318 11.45 19.42 -17.21
C VAL A 318 12.30 18.16 -17.36
N GLY A 319 13.25 18.20 -18.29
CA GLY A 319 14.26 17.17 -18.47
C GLY A 319 15.38 17.25 -17.43
N PHE A 320 16.22 16.23 -17.39
CA PHE A 320 17.42 16.22 -16.54
C PHE A 320 18.53 17.05 -17.19
N GLU A 321 19.06 18.03 -16.45
CA GLU A 321 20.14 18.93 -16.89
C GLU A 321 21.35 18.81 -15.95
N PRO A 322 22.41 18.06 -16.35
CA PRO A 322 23.59 17.84 -15.50
C PRO A 322 24.31 19.12 -15.07
N ASP A 323 24.32 20.15 -15.96
CA ASP A 323 24.96 21.44 -15.68
C ASP A 323 24.26 22.19 -14.53
N ILE A 324 22.92 22.14 -14.50
CA ILE A 324 22.13 22.71 -13.40
C ILE A 324 22.45 21.98 -12.08
N VAL A 325 22.48 20.66 -12.10
CA VAL A 325 22.81 19.86 -10.91
C VAL A 325 24.22 20.20 -10.40
N SER A 326 25.20 20.25 -11.31
CA SER A 326 26.59 20.61 -10.98
C SER A 326 26.71 22.02 -10.41
N PHE A 327 26.02 22.99 -11.00
CA PHE A 327 25.95 24.36 -10.49
C PHE A 327 25.35 24.42 -9.09
N LEU A 328 24.23 23.75 -8.86
CA LEU A 328 23.53 23.72 -7.56
C LEU A 328 24.36 23.05 -6.46
N HIS A 329 25.12 22.00 -6.79
CA HIS A 329 26.08 21.38 -5.86
C HIS A 329 27.21 22.35 -5.47
N ASN A 330 27.80 23.03 -6.43
CA ASN A 330 28.97 23.91 -6.22
C ASN A 330 28.60 25.25 -5.57
N SER A 331 27.34 25.68 -5.67
CA SER A 331 26.90 26.98 -5.12
C SER A 331 26.82 27.05 -3.60
N GLY A 332 27.15 25.96 -2.89
CA GLY A 332 27.26 25.93 -1.43
C GLY A 332 25.92 26.14 -0.68
N LYS A 333 24.81 26.25 -1.38
CA LYS A 333 23.48 26.35 -0.80
C LYS A 333 22.98 24.97 -0.36
N GLY A 334 23.76 24.30 0.52
CA GLY A 334 23.42 23.05 1.18
C GLY A 334 22.09 23.14 1.92
N ALA A 335 21.58 22.00 2.37
CA ALA A 335 20.36 21.94 3.16
C ALA A 335 20.49 22.86 4.40
N PRO A 336 19.48 23.70 4.70
CA PRO A 336 19.41 24.40 5.97
C PRO A 336 19.30 23.37 7.09
N GLY A 337 20.38 23.20 7.87
CA GLY A 337 20.44 22.45 9.14
C GLY A 337 19.84 21.04 9.13
N GLY A 338 20.61 20.09 9.62
CA GLY A 338 20.44 18.66 9.64
C GLY A 338 19.05 18.07 9.91
N PRO A 339 18.92 16.74 9.89
CA PRO A 339 17.62 16.07 9.99
C PRO A 339 16.90 16.50 11.26
N ALA A 340 15.73 17.09 11.12
CA ALA A 340 14.84 17.35 12.25
C ALA A 340 14.53 15.99 12.90
N GLY A 341 15.13 15.73 14.06
CA GLY A 341 14.86 14.53 14.83
C GLY A 341 13.42 14.53 15.32
N GLY A 342 12.83 13.34 15.29
CA GLY A 342 11.64 13.02 16.08
C GLY A 342 10.35 12.85 15.28
N GLY A 343 9.87 11.64 15.24
CA GLY A 343 8.49 11.15 15.38
C GLY A 343 7.32 11.74 14.59
N ALA A 344 7.50 12.76 13.78
CA ALA A 344 6.41 13.30 12.99
C ALA A 344 6.28 12.51 11.68
N LEU A 345 5.08 12.02 11.41
CA LEU A 345 4.68 11.35 10.15
C LEU A 345 4.98 12.21 8.89
N VAL A 346 5.10 13.51 9.05
CA VAL A 346 5.44 14.45 7.97
C VAL A 346 6.67 15.25 8.40
N LYS A 347 7.81 15.00 7.78
CA LYS A 347 8.99 15.85 7.95
C LYS A 347 8.73 17.19 7.26
N ALA A 348 9.19 18.30 7.88
CA ALA A 348 9.09 19.63 7.28
C ALA A 348 9.87 19.66 5.95
N SER A 349 9.25 20.21 4.92
CA SER A 349 9.87 20.35 3.60
C SER A 349 11.11 21.24 3.70
N VAL A 350 12.27 20.71 3.31
CA VAL A 350 13.52 21.48 3.21
C VAL A 350 13.38 22.56 2.16
N PHE A 351 12.77 22.21 1.01
CA PHE A 351 12.58 23.15 -0.08
C PHE A 351 11.63 24.30 0.25
N ALA A 352 10.64 24.09 1.12
CA ALA A 352 9.73 25.16 1.56
C ALA A 352 10.44 26.32 2.26
N GLN A 353 11.61 26.08 2.84
CA GLN A 353 12.42 27.07 3.55
C GLN A 353 13.36 27.87 2.61
N ARG A 354 13.40 27.53 1.32
CA ARG A 354 14.25 28.19 0.33
C ARG A 354 13.54 29.40 -0.28
N GLU A 355 14.31 30.46 -0.50
CA GLU A 355 13.84 31.66 -1.21
C GLU A 355 13.82 31.40 -2.72
N LEU A 356 12.65 31.52 -3.34
CA LEU A 356 12.51 31.24 -4.79
C LEU A 356 13.20 32.29 -5.66
N ALA A 357 13.36 33.51 -5.16
CA ALA A 357 14.10 34.58 -5.84
C ALA A 357 15.60 34.28 -6.04
N ASP A 358 16.13 33.28 -5.33
CA ASP A 358 17.52 32.83 -5.49
C ASP A 358 17.76 32.02 -6.76
N TYR A 359 16.72 31.60 -7.46
CA TYR A 359 16.79 30.79 -8.67
C TYR A 359 16.46 31.63 -9.91
N THR A 360 17.24 31.44 -10.97
CA THR A 360 17.11 32.20 -12.21
C THR A 360 16.02 31.67 -13.14
N SER A 361 15.59 30.43 -12.96
CA SER A 361 14.55 29.79 -13.77
C SER A 361 13.75 28.75 -13.00
N PHE A 362 12.58 28.38 -13.55
CA PHE A 362 11.77 27.28 -13.04
C PHE A 362 12.58 25.97 -13.02
N GLU A 363 13.31 25.67 -14.08
CA GLU A 363 14.12 24.44 -14.23
C GLU A 363 15.17 24.34 -13.13
N GLN A 364 15.88 25.44 -12.84
CA GLN A 364 16.88 25.49 -11.78
C GLN A 364 16.26 25.22 -10.40
N ALA A 365 15.14 25.90 -10.09
CA ALA A 365 14.43 25.71 -8.83
C ALA A 365 13.81 24.30 -8.72
N TYR A 366 13.31 23.75 -9.83
CA TYR A 366 12.76 22.40 -9.90
C TYR A 366 13.83 21.33 -9.67
N HIS A 367 15.02 21.45 -10.29
CA HIS A 367 16.13 20.55 -10.00
C HIS A 367 16.49 20.58 -8.53
N ARG A 368 16.53 21.77 -7.88
CA ARG A 368 16.80 21.88 -6.45
C ARG A 368 15.73 21.21 -5.61
N LEU A 369 14.45 21.36 -5.96
CA LEU A 369 13.36 20.65 -5.30
C LEU A 369 13.57 19.12 -5.33
N ILE A 370 13.87 18.59 -6.52
CA ILE A 370 14.08 17.15 -6.68
C ILE A 370 15.37 16.70 -5.96
N MET A 371 16.42 17.52 -5.90
CA MET A 371 17.63 17.21 -5.12
C MET A 371 17.32 17.13 -3.62
N ASP A 372 16.54 18.05 -3.05
CA ASP A 372 16.15 18.04 -1.65
C ASP A 372 15.27 16.82 -1.30
N ILE A 373 14.36 16.44 -2.20
CA ILE A 373 13.58 15.20 -2.09
C ILE A 373 14.50 13.98 -2.18
N MET A 374 15.47 13.99 -3.10
CA MET A 374 16.39 12.87 -3.32
C MET A 374 17.28 12.60 -2.11
N GLU A 375 17.77 13.62 -1.42
CA GLU A 375 18.53 13.45 -0.18
C GLU A 375 17.73 12.63 0.86
N GLN A 376 16.44 12.94 1.02
CA GLN A 376 15.55 12.22 1.92
C GLN A 376 15.23 10.80 1.38
N GLN A 377 15.00 10.68 0.07
CA GLN A 377 14.72 9.38 -0.56
C GLN A 377 15.88 8.40 -0.42
N VAL A 378 17.11 8.87 -0.62
CA VAL A 378 18.33 8.07 -0.43
C VAL A 378 18.45 7.59 1.01
N ALA A 379 18.23 8.48 1.99
CA ALA A 379 18.25 8.11 3.40
C ALA A 379 17.19 7.05 3.72
N SER A 380 15.94 7.24 3.25
CA SER A 380 14.84 6.31 3.42
C SER A 380 15.13 4.95 2.76
N THR A 381 15.63 4.94 1.52
CA THR A 381 15.93 3.70 0.79
C THR A 381 17.08 2.92 1.45
N ARG A 382 18.09 3.60 1.99
CA ARG A 382 19.20 2.95 2.70
C ARG A 382 18.76 2.17 3.93
N LEU A 383 17.71 2.59 4.62
CA LEU A 383 17.15 1.85 5.77
C LEU A 383 16.72 0.43 5.39
N VAL A 384 16.10 0.27 4.23
CA VAL A 384 15.63 -1.06 3.77
C VAL A 384 16.73 -1.86 3.07
N LEU A 385 17.79 -1.20 2.56
CA LEU A 385 18.92 -1.86 1.92
C LEU A 385 19.88 -2.50 2.92
N HIS A 386 19.95 -1.96 4.16
CA HIS A 386 20.91 -2.39 5.16
C HIS A 386 20.88 -3.92 5.39
N GLY A 387 22.05 -4.55 5.30
CA GLY A 387 22.17 -6.00 5.51
C GLY A 387 21.74 -6.88 4.33
N THR A 388 21.49 -6.30 3.15
CA THR A 388 21.09 -7.06 1.95
C THR A 388 21.95 -6.73 0.74
N GLU A 389 22.11 -7.71 -0.17
CA GLU A 389 22.85 -7.55 -1.43
C GLU A 389 21.91 -7.28 -2.61
N VAL A 390 21.18 -6.18 -2.53
CA VAL A 390 20.26 -5.75 -3.57
C VAL A 390 21.03 -5.40 -4.85
N LYS A 391 20.55 -5.92 -5.99
CA LYS A 391 21.12 -5.68 -7.32
C LYS A 391 20.33 -4.66 -8.13
N ARG A 392 19.04 -4.48 -7.84
CA ARG A 392 18.14 -3.65 -8.63
C ARG A 392 17.22 -2.79 -7.76
N ILE A 393 17.02 -1.57 -8.18
CA ILE A 393 15.97 -0.69 -7.67
C ILE A 393 14.98 -0.47 -8.80
N PHE A 394 13.73 -0.82 -8.57
CA PHE A 394 12.60 -0.49 -9.44
C PHE A 394 11.84 0.70 -8.87
N VAL A 395 11.52 1.67 -9.71
CA VAL A 395 10.69 2.83 -9.33
C VAL A 395 9.41 2.78 -10.13
N ASP A 396 8.29 2.57 -9.45
CA ASP A 396 6.96 2.56 -10.05
C ASP A 396 6.17 3.81 -9.64
N GLY A 397 5.25 4.23 -10.50
CA GLY A 397 4.38 5.39 -10.27
C GLY A 397 4.91 6.71 -10.81
N GLY A 398 4.54 7.81 -10.14
CA GLY A 398 4.75 9.17 -10.66
C GLY A 398 6.20 9.55 -10.88
N PHE A 399 7.07 9.26 -9.91
CA PHE A 399 8.50 9.58 -10.01
C PHE A 399 9.26 8.66 -10.98
N GLY A 400 8.76 7.47 -11.31
CA GLY A 400 9.33 6.64 -12.37
C GLY A 400 9.34 7.34 -13.74
N ARG A 401 8.44 8.30 -13.96
CA ARG A 401 8.38 9.12 -15.19
C ARG A 401 9.16 10.43 -15.09
N ASN A 402 9.67 10.78 -13.91
CA ASN A 402 10.42 12.02 -13.68
C ASN A 402 11.90 11.82 -13.96
N GLN A 403 12.39 12.39 -15.07
CA GLN A 403 13.77 12.19 -15.50
C GLN A 403 14.80 12.73 -14.49
N VAL A 404 14.52 13.89 -13.87
CA VAL A 404 15.42 14.48 -12.87
C VAL A 404 15.56 13.54 -11.65
N TYR A 405 14.43 13.03 -11.14
CA TYR A 405 14.42 12.07 -10.03
C TYR A 405 15.19 10.79 -10.37
N MET A 406 14.91 10.21 -11.54
CA MET A 406 15.50 8.92 -11.93
C MET A 406 17.01 8.99 -12.12
N HIS A 407 17.52 10.06 -12.75
CA HIS A 407 18.98 10.24 -12.91
C HIS A 407 19.68 10.51 -11.58
N LEU A 408 19.07 11.33 -10.69
CA LEU A 408 19.62 11.56 -9.36
C LEU A 408 19.63 10.28 -8.51
N LEU A 409 18.59 9.45 -8.59
CA LEU A 409 18.54 8.17 -7.89
C LEU A 409 19.61 7.20 -8.40
N ALA A 410 19.78 7.08 -9.72
CA ALA A 410 20.83 6.26 -10.32
C ALA A 410 22.24 6.72 -9.89
N ALA A 411 22.49 8.03 -9.89
CA ALA A 411 23.74 8.61 -9.43
C ALA A 411 24.01 8.34 -7.94
N ALA A 412 22.96 8.30 -7.10
CA ALA A 412 23.08 8.03 -5.67
C ALA A 412 23.36 6.55 -5.33
N PHE A 413 23.04 5.64 -6.23
CA PHE A 413 23.26 4.18 -6.09
C PHE A 413 24.09 3.60 -7.24
N PRO A 414 25.36 4.02 -7.44
CA PRO A 414 26.16 3.69 -8.63
C PRO A 414 26.48 2.20 -8.77
N HIS A 415 26.30 1.40 -7.73
CA HIS A 415 26.55 -0.05 -7.72
C HIS A 415 25.26 -0.88 -7.83
N ILE A 416 24.09 -0.23 -7.95
CA ILE A 416 22.80 -0.89 -8.07
C ILE A 416 22.16 -0.42 -9.39
N GLU A 417 21.64 -1.37 -10.15
CA GLU A 417 20.90 -1.03 -11.39
C GLU A 417 19.57 -0.36 -11.04
N VAL A 418 19.30 0.80 -11.63
CA VAL A 418 18.08 1.57 -11.38
C VAL A 418 17.19 1.56 -12.62
N PHE A 419 15.94 1.15 -12.44
CA PHE A 419 14.95 1.07 -13.50
C PHE A 419 13.70 1.87 -13.13
N ALA A 420 13.20 2.67 -14.07
CA ALA A 420 11.79 3.02 -14.04
C ALA A 420 11.00 1.78 -14.48
N ALA A 421 10.03 1.40 -13.68
CA ALA A 421 9.14 0.30 -13.94
C ALA A 421 7.71 0.81 -14.16
N SER A 422 6.99 0.19 -15.07
CA SER A 422 5.58 0.50 -15.32
C SER A 422 4.81 -0.79 -15.45
N ILE A 423 3.78 -0.92 -14.62
CA ILE A 423 2.84 -2.02 -14.67
C ILE A 423 1.45 -1.43 -14.82
N SER A 424 0.73 -1.87 -15.83
CA SER A 424 -0.67 -1.48 -15.95
C SER A 424 -1.46 -2.09 -14.80
N GLN A 425 -1.97 -1.23 -13.89
CA GLN A 425 -2.79 -1.65 -12.75
C GLN A 425 -2.11 -2.73 -11.88
N ALA A 426 -0.91 -2.40 -11.35
CA ALA A 426 -0.05 -3.34 -10.60
C ALA A 426 -0.79 -4.12 -9.51
N THR A 427 -1.68 -3.45 -8.78
CA THR A 427 -2.50 -4.03 -7.71
C THR A 427 -3.43 -5.13 -8.22
N ALA A 428 -4.19 -4.82 -9.27
CA ALA A 428 -5.10 -5.77 -9.90
C ALA A 428 -4.33 -6.91 -10.60
N MET A 429 -3.22 -6.59 -11.27
CA MET A 429 -2.33 -7.57 -11.87
C MET A 429 -1.81 -8.57 -10.82
N GLY A 430 -1.35 -8.08 -9.68
CA GLY A 430 -0.87 -8.92 -8.59
C GLY A 430 -1.95 -9.86 -8.04
N ALA A 431 -3.19 -9.37 -7.87
CA ALA A 431 -4.30 -10.20 -7.44
C ALA A 431 -4.64 -11.30 -8.47
N ALA A 432 -4.47 -11.03 -9.77
CA ALA A 432 -4.66 -12.03 -10.82
C ALA A 432 -3.53 -13.07 -10.82
N LEU A 433 -2.29 -12.64 -10.63
CA LEU A 433 -1.11 -13.50 -10.57
C LEU A 433 -1.10 -14.41 -9.35
N ALA A 434 -1.56 -13.92 -8.20
CA ALA A 434 -1.60 -14.69 -6.95
C ALA A 434 -2.32 -16.03 -7.09
N ILE A 435 -3.36 -16.09 -7.91
CA ILE A 435 -4.15 -17.30 -8.14
C ILE A 435 -4.00 -17.86 -9.57
N HIS A 436 -2.93 -17.49 -10.27
CA HIS A 436 -2.65 -17.90 -11.64
C HIS A 436 -2.88 -19.40 -11.91
N PRO A 437 -2.33 -20.36 -11.13
CA PRO A 437 -2.48 -21.79 -11.41
C PRO A 437 -3.92 -22.31 -11.39
N HIS A 438 -4.84 -21.55 -10.79
CA HIS A 438 -6.24 -21.98 -10.61
C HIS A 438 -7.15 -21.60 -11.80
N TRP A 439 -6.69 -20.74 -12.70
CA TRP A 439 -7.52 -20.28 -13.83
C TRP A 439 -6.80 -20.27 -15.17
N ASN A 440 -5.48 -20.17 -15.16
CA ASN A 440 -4.67 -20.03 -16.37
C ASN A 440 -3.60 -21.13 -16.43
N SER A 441 -3.57 -21.87 -17.51
CA SER A 441 -2.59 -22.93 -17.76
C SER A 441 -1.40 -22.49 -18.60
N ARG A 442 -1.38 -21.23 -19.06
CA ARG A 442 -0.27 -20.68 -19.85
C ARG A 442 0.88 -20.27 -18.93
N PRO A 443 2.13 -20.29 -19.41
CA PRO A 443 3.23 -19.69 -18.65
C PRO A 443 2.99 -18.17 -18.46
N LEU A 444 3.57 -17.61 -17.40
CA LEU A 444 3.53 -16.17 -17.18
C LEU A 444 4.23 -15.44 -18.33
N PRO A 445 3.65 -14.36 -18.87
CA PRO A 445 4.32 -13.54 -19.86
C PRO A 445 5.60 -12.91 -19.31
N GLY A 446 6.66 -12.84 -20.10
CA GLY A 446 7.92 -12.20 -19.69
C GLY A 446 7.91 -10.67 -19.78
N ASP A 447 6.84 -10.09 -20.28
CA ASP A 447 6.66 -8.66 -20.57
C ASP A 447 5.59 -7.97 -19.70
N ILE A 448 5.30 -8.54 -18.53
CA ILE A 448 4.32 -7.96 -17.58
C ILE A 448 4.79 -6.59 -17.08
N ILE A 449 6.12 -6.40 -16.95
CA ILE A 449 6.73 -5.18 -16.42
C ILE A 449 7.52 -4.50 -17.54
N GLU A 450 7.12 -3.29 -17.90
CA GLU A 450 7.92 -2.45 -18.78
C GLU A 450 9.05 -1.79 -17.98
N LEU A 451 10.28 -1.93 -18.44
CA LEU A 451 11.47 -1.42 -17.77
C LEU A 451 12.21 -0.40 -18.63
N LYS A 452 12.61 0.73 -18.02
CA LYS A 452 13.54 1.69 -18.60
C LYS A 452 14.74 1.85 -17.67
N TYR A 453 15.93 1.50 -18.16
CA TYR A 453 17.17 1.59 -17.41
C TYR A 453 17.66 3.03 -17.30
N TYR A 454 18.20 3.40 -16.12
CA TYR A 454 18.87 4.66 -15.84
C TYR A 454 20.28 4.39 -15.29
N LYS A 455 21.24 5.24 -15.72
CA LYS A 455 22.65 5.14 -15.33
C LYS A 455 23.16 6.47 -14.80
#